data_ed4f512a6a081e9bd9438bfeeb70489b
#
_entry.id   ed4f512a6a081e9bd9438bfeeb70489b
#
_cell.length_a   1.000
_cell.length_b   1.000
_cell.length_c   1.000
_cell.angle_alpha   90.00
_cell.angle_beta   90.00
_cell.angle_gamma   90.00
#
_symmetry.space_group_name_H-M   'P 1'
#
loop_
_entity.id
_entity.type
_entity.pdbx_description
1 polymer ?
#
loop_
_entity_poly.entity_id
_entity_poly.type
_entity_poly.pdbx_seq_one_letter_code
_entity_poly.pdbx_strand_id
1 'polypeptide(L)'
;MNQLQLIKMNLDLGRLEEAKNAVEQTAEQCKTFFSINKMGLPKTIDWIHTLEWRYPSIHVKVETNIDEKINQEADNVVCDYLEGAILHIYEALDPFVDQQLSLQIYASNQQFEIEFHLIGHWSQKEHYHILKHPFIMNEEISFTQNEWHMIITKKEGI
;
A
#
# COMPACT_ATOMS: atom_id res chain seq x y z
N MET A 1 2.45 13.83 -17.95
CA MET A 1 2.95 13.07 -19.12
C MET A 1 2.76 11.59 -18.83
N ASN A 2 2.15 10.86 -19.74
CA ASN A 2 2.01 9.41 -19.54
C ASN A 2 3.31 8.67 -19.89
N GLN A 3 3.45 7.44 -19.42
CA GLN A 3 4.67 6.64 -19.57
C GLN A 3 5.05 6.41 -21.06
N LEU A 4 4.05 6.18 -21.93
CA LEU A 4 4.32 5.98 -23.36
C LEU A 4 4.86 7.24 -24.03
N GLN A 5 4.37 8.42 -23.64
CA GLN A 5 4.88 9.71 -24.13
C GLN A 5 6.32 9.94 -23.67
N LEU A 6 6.64 9.57 -22.42
CA LEU A 6 8.00 9.66 -21.91
C LEU A 6 8.97 8.75 -22.66
N ILE A 7 8.57 7.51 -22.92
CA ILE A 7 9.36 6.55 -23.69
C ILE A 7 9.62 7.10 -25.11
N LYS A 8 8.55 7.55 -25.79
CA LYS A 8 8.64 8.12 -27.13
C LYS A 8 9.58 9.31 -27.17
N MET A 9 9.42 10.25 -26.25
CA MET A 9 10.27 11.45 -26.16
C MET A 9 11.75 11.08 -25.99
N ASN A 10 12.07 10.14 -25.13
CA ASN A 10 13.45 9.70 -24.91
C ASN A 10 14.04 9.02 -26.16
N LEU A 11 13.24 8.22 -26.88
CA LEU A 11 13.66 7.63 -28.16
C LEU A 11 13.92 8.70 -29.23
N ASP A 12 13.03 9.68 -29.38
CA ASP A 12 13.17 10.77 -30.34
C ASP A 12 14.40 11.64 -30.03
N LEU A 13 14.80 11.76 -28.77
CA LEU A 13 16.00 12.47 -28.33
C LEU A 13 17.28 11.61 -28.34
N GLY A 14 17.22 10.37 -28.80
CA GLY A 14 18.34 9.45 -28.78
C GLY A 14 18.80 8.99 -27.40
N ARG A 15 17.96 9.16 -26.37
CA ARG A 15 18.23 8.76 -24.99
C ARG A 15 17.75 7.32 -24.76
N LEU A 16 18.51 6.38 -25.29
CA LEU A 16 18.11 4.97 -25.34
C LEU A 16 18.04 4.33 -23.94
N GLU A 17 18.99 4.64 -23.05
CA GLU A 17 19.00 4.09 -21.69
C GLU A 17 17.82 4.61 -20.86
N GLU A 18 17.49 5.89 -20.96
CA GLU A 18 16.33 6.48 -20.29
C GLU A 18 15.02 5.91 -20.81
N ALA A 19 14.93 5.67 -22.12
CA ALA A 19 13.78 5.01 -22.72
C ALA A 19 13.64 3.57 -22.22
N LYS A 20 14.73 2.83 -22.14
CA LYS A 20 14.78 1.47 -21.62
C LYS A 20 14.35 1.41 -20.16
N ASN A 21 14.90 2.29 -19.32
CA ASN A 21 14.51 2.39 -17.90
C ASN A 21 13.02 2.70 -17.74
N ALA A 22 12.46 3.58 -18.58
CA ALA A 22 11.03 3.89 -18.54
C ALA A 22 10.16 2.69 -18.94
N VAL A 23 10.61 1.87 -19.90
CA VAL A 23 9.93 0.60 -20.26
C VAL A 23 9.97 -0.39 -19.10
N GLU A 24 11.13 -0.57 -18.46
CA GLU A 24 11.29 -1.49 -17.35
C GLU A 24 10.41 -1.08 -16.14
N GLN A 25 10.38 0.20 -15.80
CA GLN A 25 9.50 0.73 -14.75
C GLN A 25 8.02 0.51 -15.07
N THR A 26 7.61 0.76 -16.33
CA THR A 26 6.22 0.53 -16.75
C THR A 26 5.85 -0.95 -16.68
N ALA A 27 6.73 -1.84 -17.12
CA ALA A 27 6.52 -3.28 -17.02
C ALA A 27 6.37 -3.75 -15.57
N GLU A 28 7.20 -3.24 -14.66
CA GLU A 28 7.11 -3.57 -13.23
C GLU A 28 5.82 -3.05 -12.59
N GLN A 29 5.40 -1.82 -12.94
CA GLN A 29 4.11 -1.28 -12.48
C GLN A 29 2.92 -2.12 -12.98
N CYS A 30 2.94 -2.55 -14.25
CA CYS A 30 1.90 -3.43 -14.79
C CYS A 30 1.88 -4.78 -14.06
N LYS A 31 3.03 -5.37 -13.79
CA LYS A 31 3.17 -6.62 -13.06
C LYS A 31 2.60 -6.53 -11.65
N THR A 32 2.92 -5.45 -10.93
CA THR A 32 2.36 -5.16 -9.61
C THR A 32 0.84 -5.01 -9.66
N PHE A 33 0.32 -4.26 -10.63
CA PHE A 33 -1.11 -4.08 -10.85
C PHE A 33 -1.83 -5.41 -11.07
N PHE A 34 -1.31 -6.28 -11.94
CA PHE A 34 -1.89 -7.62 -12.15
C PHE A 34 -1.81 -8.49 -10.91
N SER A 35 -0.73 -8.41 -10.17
CA SER A 35 -0.54 -9.18 -8.94
C SER A 35 -1.55 -8.77 -7.85
N ILE A 36 -1.77 -7.47 -7.66
CA ILE A 36 -2.77 -6.94 -6.70
C ILE A 36 -4.17 -7.42 -7.07
N ASN A 37 -4.53 -7.44 -8.35
CA ASN A 37 -5.84 -7.88 -8.81
C ASN A 37 -6.15 -9.36 -8.51
N LYS A 38 -5.14 -10.19 -8.27
CA LYS A 38 -5.33 -11.58 -7.82
C LYS A 38 -5.87 -11.69 -6.40
N MET A 39 -5.79 -10.65 -5.60
CA MET A 39 -6.21 -10.65 -4.20
C MET A 39 -7.70 -10.97 -4.02
N GLY A 40 -8.56 -10.57 -4.98
CA GLY A 40 -10.00 -10.84 -4.91
C GLY A 40 -10.76 -9.92 -3.96
N LEU A 41 -10.18 -8.79 -3.56
CA LEU A 41 -10.76 -7.78 -2.69
C LEU A 41 -10.93 -6.45 -3.45
N PRO A 42 -12.00 -6.26 -4.24
CA PRO A 42 -12.13 -5.14 -5.16
C PRO A 42 -12.09 -3.76 -4.48
N LYS A 43 -12.69 -3.58 -3.31
CA LYS A 43 -12.64 -2.30 -2.58
C LYS A 43 -11.24 -1.99 -2.06
N THR A 44 -10.56 -3.00 -1.52
CA THR A 44 -9.18 -2.86 -1.04
C THR A 44 -8.23 -2.57 -2.20
N ILE A 45 -8.44 -3.20 -3.35
CA ILE A 45 -7.68 -2.93 -4.58
C ILE A 45 -7.87 -1.48 -5.03
N ASP A 46 -9.12 -1.00 -5.11
CA ASP A 46 -9.43 0.39 -5.46
C ASP A 46 -8.84 1.37 -4.45
N TRP A 47 -8.90 1.03 -3.16
CA TRP A 47 -8.27 1.83 -2.10
C TRP A 47 -6.76 1.97 -2.32
N ILE A 48 -6.06 0.88 -2.60
CA ILE A 48 -4.62 0.90 -2.87
C ILE A 48 -4.30 1.77 -4.09
N HIS A 49 -5.02 1.59 -5.19
CA HIS A 49 -4.77 2.32 -6.43
C HIS A 49 -5.07 3.82 -6.35
N THR A 50 -5.97 4.23 -5.46
CA THR A 50 -6.36 5.64 -5.31
C THR A 50 -5.68 6.35 -4.14
N LEU A 51 -4.88 5.63 -3.35
CA LEU A 51 -4.29 6.15 -2.12
C LEU A 51 -3.41 7.38 -2.36
N GLU A 52 -2.47 7.32 -3.28
CA GLU A 52 -1.58 8.45 -3.61
C GLU A 52 -2.34 9.66 -4.15
N TRP A 53 -3.45 9.43 -4.82
CA TRP A 53 -4.31 10.50 -5.31
C TRP A 53 -5.06 11.20 -4.18
N ARG A 54 -5.53 10.44 -3.19
CA ARG A 54 -6.23 11.00 -2.01
C ARG A 54 -5.30 11.62 -0.98
N TYR A 55 -4.08 11.06 -0.86
CA TYR A 55 -3.05 11.47 0.08
C TYR A 55 -1.73 11.72 -0.65
N PRO A 56 -1.59 12.88 -1.36
CA PRO A 56 -0.47 13.12 -2.29
C PRO A 56 0.92 13.10 -1.66
N SER A 57 1.03 13.31 -0.35
CA SER A 57 2.32 13.21 0.36
C SER A 57 2.76 11.77 0.68
N ILE A 58 1.88 10.80 0.43
CA ILE A 58 2.15 9.38 0.71
C ILE A 58 2.43 8.66 -0.60
N HIS A 59 3.65 8.19 -0.79
CA HIS A 59 4.03 7.33 -1.92
C HIS A 59 3.85 5.87 -1.52
N VAL A 60 3.14 5.12 -2.34
CA VAL A 60 2.76 3.73 -2.04
C VAL A 60 3.60 2.75 -2.85
N LYS A 61 4.25 1.83 -2.15
CA LYS A 61 4.88 0.65 -2.76
C LYS A 61 4.12 -0.58 -2.32
N VAL A 62 3.72 -1.42 -3.26
CA VAL A 62 2.99 -2.65 -2.97
C VAL A 62 3.75 -3.85 -3.51
N GLU A 63 3.95 -4.83 -2.65
CA GLU A 63 4.49 -6.13 -3.00
C GLU A 63 3.46 -7.20 -2.61
N THR A 64 3.26 -8.18 -3.48
CA THR A 64 2.24 -9.21 -3.26
C THR A 64 2.81 -10.59 -3.46
N ASN A 65 2.40 -11.50 -2.60
CA ASN A 65 2.61 -12.94 -2.75
C ASN A 65 1.28 -13.65 -2.48
N ILE A 66 0.48 -13.80 -3.54
CA ILE A 66 -0.90 -14.26 -3.47
C ILE A 66 -1.02 -15.57 -4.25
N ASP A 67 -1.09 -16.68 -3.52
CA ASP A 67 -1.31 -18.02 -4.08
C ASP A 67 -2.79 -18.34 -4.23
N GLU A 68 -3.63 -17.78 -3.35
CA GLU A 68 -5.08 -18.00 -3.34
C GLU A 68 -5.83 -16.68 -3.17
N LYS A 69 -7.02 -16.58 -3.78
CA LYS A 69 -7.91 -15.44 -3.55
C LYS A 69 -8.36 -15.39 -2.09
N ILE A 70 -8.35 -14.20 -1.53
CA ILE A 70 -8.92 -13.94 -0.22
C ILE A 70 -10.45 -13.97 -0.32
N ASN A 71 -11.12 -14.44 0.73
CA ASN A 71 -12.58 -14.41 0.78
C ASN A 71 -13.09 -12.96 0.66
N GLN A 72 -13.95 -12.71 -0.33
CA GLN A 72 -14.49 -11.39 -0.63
C GLN A 72 -15.27 -10.77 0.55
N GLU A 73 -15.79 -11.57 1.47
CA GLU A 73 -16.45 -11.08 2.69
C GLU A 73 -15.50 -10.24 3.58
N ALA A 74 -14.19 -10.46 3.48
CA ALA A 74 -13.19 -9.69 4.20
C ALA A 74 -12.94 -8.29 3.60
N ASP A 75 -13.42 -8.00 2.40
CA ASP A 75 -13.04 -6.80 1.65
C ASP A 75 -13.39 -5.49 2.37
N ASN A 76 -14.61 -5.36 2.87
CA ASN A 76 -15.03 -4.18 3.63
C ASN A 76 -14.18 -4.01 4.88
N VAL A 77 -13.96 -5.09 5.61
CA VAL A 77 -13.23 -5.10 6.89
C VAL A 77 -11.79 -4.66 6.69
N VAL A 78 -11.12 -5.22 5.69
CA VAL A 78 -9.71 -4.90 5.38
C VAL A 78 -9.58 -3.46 4.88
N CYS A 79 -10.44 -3.05 3.94
CA CYS A 79 -10.44 -1.70 3.39
C CYS A 79 -10.67 -0.65 4.49
N ASP A 80 -11.70 -0.82 5.32
CA ASP A 80 -12.05 0.10 6.40
C ASP A 80 -10.93 0.17 7.46
N TYR A 81 -10.26 -0.95 7.73
CA TYR A 81 -9.15 -0.99 8.67
C TYR A 81 -7.93 -0.21 8.14
N LEU A 82 -7.56 -0.43 6.89
CA LEU A 82 -6.43 0.27 6.25
C LEU A 82 -6.69 1.77 6.13
N GLU A 83 -7.90 2.16 5.72
CA GLU A 83 -8.30 3.56 5.67
C GLU A 83 -8.28 4.20 7.06
N GLY A 84 -8.78 3.51 8.07
CA GLY A 84 -8.72 3.96 9.46
C GLY A 84 -7.28 4.15 9.95
N ALA A 85 -6.36 3.28 9.57
CA ALA A 85 -4.94 3.41 9.92
C ALA A 85 -4.32 4.68 9.32
N ILE A 86 -4.58 4.97 8.05
CA ILE A 86 -4.09 6.19 7.41
C ILE A 86 -4.72 7.43 8.04
N LEU A 87 -6.04 7.44 8.25
CA LEU A 87 -6.73 8.58 8.87
C LEU A 87 -6.24 8.86 10.29
N HIS A 88 -5.89 7.82 11.03
CA HIS A 88 -5.36 7.95 12.39
C HIS A 88 -4.10 8.82 12.47
N ILE A 89 -3.23 8.72 11.47
CA ILE A 89 -1.95 9.43 11.45
C ILE A 89 -1.96 10.66 10.53
N TYR A 90 -2.88 10.72 9.58
CA TYR A 90 -2.85 11.69 8.48
C TYR A 90 -2.75 13.14 8.94
N GLU A 91 -3.52 13.54 9.95
CA GLU A 91 -3.48 14.92 10.50
C GLU A 91 -2.16 15.25 11.21
N ALA A 92 -1.41 14.24 11.62
CA ALA A 92 -0.13 14.41 12.30
C ALA A 92 1.05 14.42 11.33
N LEU A 93 0.86 14.00 10.07
CA LEU A 93 1.90 13.97 9.06
C LEU A 93 2.41 15.38 8.75
N ASP A 94 3.72 15.51 8.59
CA ASP A 94 4.33 16.74 8.12
C ASP A 94 4.02 16.91 6.61
N PRO A 95 3.25 17.94 6.21
CA PRO A 95 2.85 18.12 4.82
C PRO A 95 4.02 18.48 3.88
N PHE A 96 5.18 18.82 4.41
CA PHE A 96 6.37 19.20 3.65
C PHE A 96 7.37 18.06 3.47
N VAL A 97 7.07 16.88 4.03
CA VAL A 97 7.89 15.68 3.93
C VAL A 97 7.12 14.58 3.21
N ASP A 98 7.76 14.00 2.20
CA ASP A 98 7.19 12.82 1.53
C ASP A 98 7.22 11.62 2.47
N GLN A 99 6.09 10.94 2.56
CA GLN A 99 5.93 9.72 3.33
C GLN A 99 5.98 8.51 2.38
N GLN A 100 6.54 7.41 2.83
CA GLN A 100 6.57 6.15 2.08
C GLN A 100 5.76 5.09 2.80
N LEU A 101 4.71 4.60 2.17
CA LEU A 101 3.93 3.46 2.64
C LEU A 101 4.31 2.22 1.84
N SER A 102 4.86 1.23 2.50
CA SER A 102 5.07 -0.10 1.95
C SER A 102 3.98 -1.05 2.44
N LEU A 103 3.31 -1.70 1.50
CA LEU A 103 2.33 -2.75 1.78
C LEU A 103 2.86 -4.06 1.20
N GLN A 104 3.11 -5.05 2.05
CA GLN A 104 3.40 -6.41 1.61
C GLN A 104 2.20 -7.29 1.93
N ILE A 105 1.63 -7.92 0.92
CA ILE A 105 0.38 -8.67 1.03
C ILE A 105 0.65 -10.14 0.73
N TYR A 106 0.36 -10.98 1.70
CA TYR A 106 0.49 -12.44 1.61
C TYR A 106 -0.87 -13.09 1.73
N ALA A 107 -1.17 -14.01 0.83
CA ALA A 107 -2.37 -14.83 0.89
C ALA A 107 -2.06 -16.26 0.43
N SER A 108 -2.11 -17.22 1.34
CA SER A 108 -1.85 -18.63 1.09
C SER A 108 -2.51 -19.50 2.16
N ASN A 109 -3.03 -20.65 1.78
CA ASN A 109 -3.61 -21.64 2.71
C ASN A 109 -4.64 -21.07 3.68
N GLN A 110 -5.55 -20.24 3.18
CA GLN A 110 -6.58 -19.52 3.97
C GLN A 110 -6.02 -18.50 4.98
N GLN A 111 -4.73 -18.29 4.97
CA GLN A 111 -4.08 -17.22 5.76
C GLN A 111 -3.96 -15.97 4.92
N PHE A 112 -4.18 -14.84 5.58
CA PHE A 112 -4.06 -13.52 4.99
C PHE A 112 -3.27 -12.64 5.96
N GLU A 113 -2.25 -11.96 5.42
CA GLU A 113 -1.40 -11.05 6.17
C GLU A 113 -1.09 -9.83 5.33
N ILE A 114 -1.18 -8.65 5.93
CA ILE A 114 -0.66 -7.41 5.37
C ILE A 114 0.38 -6.86 6.32
N GLU A 115 1.59 -6.71 5.84
CA GLU A 115 2.62 -5.92 6.49
C GLU A 115 2.46 -4.47 6.05
N PHE A 116 2.15 -3.58 7.00
CA PHE A 116 1.98 -2.16 6.82
C PHE A 116 3.18 -1.44 7.41
N HIS A 117 3.94 -0.75 6.57
CA HIS A 117 5.13 -0.03 7.00
C HIS A 117 5.14 1.39 6.43
N LEU A 118 4.88 2.36 7.28
CA LEU A 118 4.89 3.79 6.95
C LEU A 118 6.17 4.43 7.49
N ILE A 119 6.94 5.04 6.60
CA ILE A 119 8.14 5.81 6.91
C ILE A 119 7.92 7.25 6.51
N GLY A 120 8.26 8.19 7.39
CA GLY A 120 8.11 9.60 7.13
C GLY A 120 8.43 10.47 8.32
N HIS A 121 7.65 11.51 8.53
CA HIS A 121 7.76 12.37 9.69
C HIS A 121 6.39 12.88 10.11
N TRP A 122 6.09 12.77 11.41
CA TRP A 122 4.84 13.26 11.99
C TRP A 122 5.05 13.76 13.41
N SER A 123 4.16 14.64 13.86
CA SER A 123 4.15 15.09 15.24
C SER A 123 3.81 13.92 16.16
N GLN A 124 4.49 13.85 17.32
CA GLN A 124 4.12 12.88 18.35
C GLN A 124 2.67 13.11 18.77
N LYS A 125 1.79 12.19 18.38
CA LYS A 125 0.49 12.04 19.01
C LYS A 125 0.62 11.01 20.11
N GLU A 126 -0.12 11.22 21.20
CA GLU A 126 -0.32 10.16 22.18
C GLU A 126 -0.76 8.91 21.44
N HIS A 127 -0.16 7.82 21.79
CA HIS A 127 -0.39 6.53 21.17
C HIS A 127 -1.80 6.06 21.52
N TYR A 128 -2.78 6.53 20.74
CA TYR A 128 -4.12 6.03 20.89
C TYR A 128 -4.17 4.58 20.45
N HIS A 129 -4.64 3.76 21.38
CA HIS A 129 -4.86 2.34 21.18
C HIS A 129 -5.25 2.06 19.73
N ILE A 130 -4.39 1.35 19.10
CA ILE A 130 -4.51 0.82 17.76
C ILE A 130 -5.95 0.45 17.47
N LEU A 131 -6.42 0.79 16.30
CA LEU A 131 -7.71 0.45 15.76
C LEU A 131 -8.08 -1.00 16.09
N LYS A 132 -8.83 -1.17 17.17
CA LYS A 132 -9.33 -2.49 17.54
C LYS A 132 -10.48 -2.83 16.60
N HIS A 133 -10.31 -3.85 15.81
CA HIS A 133 -11.38 -4.37 14.98
C HIS A 133 -11.74 -5.79 15.43
N PRO A 134 -13.04 -6.15 15.52
CA PRO A 134 -13.44 -7.47 16.02
C PRO A 134 -12.90 -8.62 15.15
N PHE A 135 -12.65 -8.36 13.87
CA PHE A 135 -12.25 -9.37 12.89
C PHE A 135 -10.79 -9.27 12.42
N ILE A 136 -10.05 -8.29 12.90
CA ILE A 136 -8.64 -8.09 12.55
C ILE A 136 -7.80 -8.17 13.80
N MET A 137 -6.71 -8.90 13.72
CA MET A 137 -5.59 -8.82 14.65
C MET A 137 -4.52 -7.93 14.04
N ASN A 138 -3.92 -7.10 14.84
CA ASN A 138 -2.74 -6.35 14.50
C ASN A 138 -1.65 -6.59 15.54
N GLU A 139 -0.44 -6.72 15.06
CA GLU A 139 0.77 -6.73 15.86
C GLU A 139 1.59 -5.50 15.48
N GLU A 140 1.74 -4.57 16.41
CA GLU A 140 2.59 -3.42 16.20
C GLU A 140 4.04 -3.80 16.49
N ILE A 141 4.88 -3.64 15.47
CA ILE A 141 6.32 -3.89 15.56
C ILE A 141 7.03 -2.65 16.07
N SER A 142 6.70 -1.48 15.52
CA SER A 142 7.26 -0.19 15.95
C SER A 142 6.31 0.96 15.69
N PHE A 143 6.35 1.96 16.57
CA PHE A 143 5.71 3.25 16.38
C PHE A 143 6.58 4.36 16.95
N THR A 144 7.12 5.19 16.09
CA THR A 144 7.97 6.34 16.42
C THR A 144 7.50 7.58 15.66
N GLN A 145 8.19 8.69 15.75
CA GLN A 145 7.93 9.88 14.93
C GLN A 145 8.23 9.71 13.45
N ASN A 146 8.98 8.68 13.09
CA ASN A 146 9.47 8.49 11.73
C ASN A 146 9.06 7.15 11.12
N GLU A 147 8.49 6.27 11.91
CA GLU A 147 8.19 4.91 11.47
C GLU A 147 6.97 4.35 12.20
N TRP A 148 6.07 3.75 11.43
CA TRP A 148 4.99 2.93 11.94
C TRP A 148 4.95 1.61 11.18
N HIS A 149 5.24 0.55 11.88
CA HIS A 149 5.32 -0.79 11.32
C HIS A 149 4.39 -1.72 12.08
N MET A 150 3.46 -2.35 11.37
CA MET A 150 2.52 -3.31 11.95
C MET A 150 2.22 -4.45 10.98
N ILE A 151 1.86 -5.58 11.56
CA ILE A 151 1.36 -6.75 10.82
C ILE A 151 -0.13 -6.88 11.11
N ILE A 152 -0.91 -7.00 10.05
CA ILE A 152 -2.37 -7.11 10.06
C ILE A 152 -2.73 -8.51 9.59
N THR A 153 -3.46 -9.24 10.42
CA THR A 153 -3.96 -10.58 10.06
C THR A 153 -5.46 -10.68 10.29
N LYS A 154 -6.10 -11.55 9.54
CA LYS A 154 -7.50 -11.87 9.73
C LYS A 154 -7.65 -12.84 10.90
N LYS A 155 -8.61 -12.61 11.79
CA LYS A 155 -8.99 -13.57 12.81
C LYS A 155 -9.67 -14.79 12.18
N GLU A 156 -9.41 -15.97 12.72
CA GLU A 156 -10.12 -17.19 12.32
C GLU A 156 -11.63 -17.05 12.56
N GLY A 157 -12.44 -17.57 11.63
CA GLY A 157 -13.91 -17.63 11.79
C GLY A 157 -14.72 -16.66 10.92
N ILE A 158 -14.06 -16.01 9.93
CA ILE A 158 -14.77 -15.17 8.96
C ILE A 158 -14.53 -15.71 7.56
#